data_b0cae3fbee38f58dd8c8532347d2ff1f
#
_entry.id   b0cae3fbee38f58dd8c8532347d2ff1f
#
_cell.length_a   1.000
_cell.length_b   1.000
_cell.length_c   1.000
_cell.angle_alpha   90.00
_cell.angle_beta   90.00
_cell.angle_gamma   90.00
#
_symmetry.space_group_name_H-M   'P 1'
#
loop_
_entity.id
_entity.type
_entity.pdbx_description
1 polymer ?
#
loop_
_entity_poly.entity_id
_entity_poly.type
_entity_poly.pdbx_seq_one_letter_code
_entity_poly.pdbx_strand_id
1 'polypeptide(L)'
;MQDYASPLGDAVKVARNDLKLPQEQVASQTNTDPRTIMNIENYRGNPKMGTLYPLIRLLKIDARDVFTTELSHESSTKRALRVHMESCTAQEAAALIPVIETILKTIRTKNTEP
;
A
#
# COMPACT_ATOMS: atom_id res chain seq x y z
N MET A 1 15.60 -11.09 8.00
CA MET A 1 14.75 -9.88 8.24
C MET A 1 14.33 -9.32 6.90
N GLN A 2 13.06 -8.99 6.75
CA GLN A 2 12.57 -8.40 5.50
C GLN A 2 13.03 -6.96 5.38
N ASP A 3 13.35 -6.57 4.16
CA ASP A 3 13.77 -5.20 3.87
C ASP A 3 12.55 -4.28 3.76
N TYR A 4 12.45 -3.34 4.67
CA TYR A 4 11.43 -2.28 4.59
C TYR A 4 11.99 -0.98 4.00
N ALA A 5 13.29 -0.83 3.98
CA ALA A 5 13.94 0.42 3.58
C ALA A 5 13.75 0.72 2.09
N SER A 6 13.81 -0.29 1.24
CA SER A 6 13.63 -0.12 -0.20
C SER A 6 12.21 0.28 -0.56
N PRO A 7 11.16 -0.43 -0.15
CA PRO A 7 9.80 0.00 -0.47
C PRO A 7 9.44 1.34 0.16
N LEU A 8 9.88 1.61 1.37
CA LEU A 8 9.63 2.89 2.03
C LEU A 8 10.30 4.03 1.27
N GLY A 9 11.59 3.89 0.95
CA GLY A 9 12.33 4.92 0.23
C GLY A 9 11.75 5.21 -1.14
N ASP A 10 11.38 4.16 -1.88
CA ASP A 10 10.76 4.32 -3.19
C ASP A 10 9.41 5.02 -3.09
N ALA A 11 8.58 4.61 -2.14
CA ALA A 11 7.25 5.19 -1.96
C ALA A 11 7.34 6.69 -1.63
N VAL A 12 8.26 7.06 -0.74
CA VAL A 12 8.46 8.46 -0.36
C VAL A 12 8.97 9.28 -1.54
N LYS A 13 9.96 8.76 -2.26
CA LYS A 13 10.58 9.45 -3.40
C LYS A 13 9.55 9.68 -4.51
N VAL A 14 8.81 8.65 -4.89
CA VAL A 14 7.81 8.74 -5.95
C VAL A 14 6.69 9.71 -5.56
N ALA A 15 6.15 9.57 -4.36
CA ALA A 15 5.06 10.42 -3.89
C ALA A 15 5.48 11.88 -3.80
N ARG A 16 6.68 12.14 -3.27
CA ARG A 16 7.22 13.49 -3.17
C ARG A 16 7.39 14.13 -4.54
N ASN A 17 7.96 13.39 -5.49
CA ASN A 17 8.16 13.87 -6.86
C ASN A 17 6.84 14.11 -7.58
N ASP A 18 5.85 13.24 -7.38
CA ASP A 18 4.53 13.40 -7.97
C ASP A 18 3.84 14.67 -7.48
N LEU A 19 4.05 15.03 -6.23
CA LEU A 19 3.52 16.25 -5.64
C LEU A 19 4.42 17.45 -5.89
N LYS A 20 5.58 17.25 -6.54
CA LYS A 20 6.56 18.28 -6.87
C LYS A 20 7.05 19.04 -5.64
N LEU A 21 7.25 18.32 -4.54
CA LEU A 21 7.73 18.89 -3.29
C LEU A 21 9.22 18.63 -3.12
N PRO A 22 10.03 19.66 -2.82
CA PRO A 22 11.43 19.43 -2.45
C PRO A 22 11.52 18.75 -1.08
N GLN A 23 12.62 18.03 -0.85
CA GLN A 23 12.85 17.33 0.42
C GLN A 23 12.74 18.28 1.63
N GLU A 24 13.26 19.49 1.50
CA GLU A 24 13.23 20.48 2.57
C GLU A 24 11.80 20.88 2.96
N GLN A 25 10.91 21.00 1.97
CA GLN A 25 9.52 21.35 2.22
C GLN A 25 8.79 20.22 2.93
N VAL A 26 9.02 18.98 2.50
CA VAL A 26 8.45 17.80 3.15
C VAL A 26 8.91 17.74 4.61
N ALA A 27 10.20 17.95 4.85
CA ALA A 27 10.76 17.94 6.19
C ALA A 27 10.14 19.04 7.06
N SER A 28 9.99 20.24 6.51
CA SER A 28 9.39 21.36 7.23
C SER A 28 7.94 21.07 7.59
N GLN A 29 7.16 20.53 6.65
CA GLN A 29 5.73 20.27 6.88
C GLN A 29 5.48 19.08 7.80
N THR A 30 6.46 18.19 7.94
CA THR A 30 6.35 17.05 8.87
C THR A 30 7.12 17.27 10.16
N ASN A 31 7.68 18.48 10.35
CA ASN A 31 8.49 18.83 11.52
C ASN A 31 9.65 17.86 11.72
N THR A 32 10.37 17.59 10.65
CA THR A 32 11.43 16.59 10.58
C THR A 32 12.70 17.24 10.01
N ASP A 33 13.86 16.73 10.37
CA ASP A 33 15.13 17.16 9.79
C ASP A 33 15.18 16.73 8.31
N PRO A 34 15.58 17.62 7.37
CA PRO A 34 15.74 17.25 5.97
C PRO A 34 16.64 16.03 5.74
N ARG A 35 17.63 15.81 6.60
CA ARG A 35 18.49 14.63 6.52
C ARG A 35 17.73 13.33 6.76
N THR A 36 16.69 13.38 7.57
CA THR A 36 15.83 12.21 7.79
C THR A 36 15.13 11.82 6.50
N ILE A 37 14.57 12.80 5.76
CA ILE A 37 13.91 12.54 4.48
C ILE A 37 14.94 11.99 3.47
N MET A 38 16.10 12.62 3.38
CA MET A 38 17.17 12.19 2.49
C MET A 38 17.58 10.74 2.78
N ASN A 39 17.76 10.41 4.06
CA ASN A 39 18.14 9.05 4.46
C ASN A 39 17.07 8.03 4.10
N ILE A 40 15.80 8.37 4.28
CA ILE A 40 14.70 7.46 3.89
C ILE A 40 14.75 7.20 2.39
N GLU A 41 14.90 8.25 1.56
CA GLU A 41 14.95 8.11 0.11
C GLU A 41 16.21 7.39 -0.39
N ASN A 42 17.28 7.40 0.41
CA ASN A 42 18.53 6.69 0.10
C ASN A 42 18.59 5.30 0.74
N TYR A 43 17.47 4.79 1.20
CA TYR A 43 17.33 3.42 1.75
C TYR A 43 18.12 3.20 3.03
N ARG A 44 18.33 4.27 3.82
CA ARG A 44 19.05 4.20 5.10
C ARG A 44 18.15 4.56 6.28
N GLY A 45 16.88 4.85 6.01
CA GLY A 45 15.98 5.32 7.04
C GLY A 45 15.36 4.22 7.86
N ASN A 46 15.25 4.49 9.14
CA ASN A 46 14.47 3.68 10.06
C ASN A 46 13.64 4.64 10.91
N PRO A 47 12.63 5.30 10.29
CA PRO A 47 11.88 6.33 10.99
C PRO A 47 10.99 5.74 12.08
N LYS A 48 10.90 6.44 13.20
CA LYS A 48 9.92 6.12 14.22
C LYS A 48 8.53 6.42 13.70
N MET A 49 7.53 5.82 14.30
CA MET A 49 6.14 6.02 13.90
C MET A 49 5.74 7.51 13.96
N GLY A 50 6.27 8.25 14.93
CA GLY A 50 6.00 9.70 15.04
C GLY A 50 6.50 10.51 13.84
N THR A 51 7.51 10.00 13.11
CA THR A 51 8.01 10.60 11.88
C THR A 51 7.27 10.03 10.66
N LEU A 52 7.08 8.72 10.66
CA LEU A 52 6.50 8.00 9.53
C LEU A 52 5.04 8.37 9.28
N TYR A 53 4.25 8.47 10.36
CA TYR A 53 2.81 8.71 10.24
C TYR A 53 2.52 10.06 9.56
N PRO A 54 3.09 11.21 10.01
CA PRO A 54 2.85 12.46 9.30
C PRO A 54 3.37 12.45 7.87
N LEU A 55 4.47 11.77 7.62
CA LEU A 55 5.06 11.68 6.28
C LEU A 55 4.13 10.96 5.31
N ILE A 56 3.61 9.81 5.71
CA ILE A 56 2.68 9.04 4.88
C ILE A 56 1.41 9.84 4.61
N ARG A 57 0.91 10.55 5.63
CA ARG A 57 -0.30 11.36 5.50
C ARG A 57 -0.09 12.56 4.57
N LEU A 58 1.02 13.26 4.70
CA LEU A 58 1.33 14.42 3.86
C LEU A 58 1.45 14.02 2.40
N LEU A 59 2.20 12.97 2.13
CA LEU A 59 2.50 12.53 0.77
C LEU A 59 1.39 11.65 0.19
N LYS A 60 0.36 11.33 0.98
CA LYS A 60 -0.76 10.50 0.55
C LYS A 60 -0.32 9.14 0.02
N ILE A 61 0.68 8.56 0.69
CA ILE A 61 1.22 7.26 0.32
C ILE A 61 0.20 6.18 0.69
N ASP A 62 -0.03 5.26 -0.25
CA ASP A 62 -0.79 4.07 0.06
C ASP A 62 0.08 3.17 0.95
N ALA A 63 -0.40 2.87 2.14
CA ALA A 63 0.36 2.07 3.10
C ALA A 63 0.76 0.70 2.52
N ARG A 64 0.01 0.17 1.56
CA ARG A 64 0.35 -1.09 0.92
C ARG A 64 1.66 -1.02 0.15
N ASP A 65 2.02 0.14 -0.36
CA ASP A 65 3.29 0.33 -1.07
C ASP A 65 4.49 0.16 -0.15
N VAL A 66 4.29 0.30 1.15
CA VAL A 66 5.34 0.18 2.14
C VAL A 66 5.28 -1.15 2.89
N PHE A 67 4.10 -1.56 3.33
CA PHE A 67 3.94 -2.68 4.26
C PHE A 67 3.53 -3.99 3.59
N THR A 68 2.81 -3.90 2.49
CA THR A 68 2.33 -5.10 1.76
C THR A 68 2.47 -4.83 0.26
N THR A 69 3.73 -4.74 -0.18
CA THR A 69 4.05 -4.41 -1.58
C THR A 69 3.43 -5.37 -2.58
N GLU A 70 3.21 -6.61 -2.16
CA GLU A 70 2.54 -7.62 -2.99
C GLU A 70 1.12 -7.23 -3.36
N LEU A 71 0.47 -6.37 -2.56
CA LEU A 71 -0.88 -5.88 -2.83
C LEU A 71 -0.89 -4.64 -3.73
N SER A 72 0.23 -3.91 -3.80
CA SER A 72 0.33 -2.71 -4.63
C SER A 72 0.34 -3.05 -6.13
N HIS A 73 0.64 -4.30 -6.47
CA HIS A 73 0.65 -4.80 -7.85
C HIS A 73 -0.64 -5.55 -8.19
N GLU A 74 -1.70 -5.27 -7.46
CA GLU A 74 -3.01 -5.87 -7.70
C GLU A 74 -3.50 -5.53 -9.11
N SER A 75 -4.01 -6.54 -9.83
CA SER A 75 -4.58 -6.32 -11.16
C SER A 75 -5.83 -5.44 -11.09
N SER A 76 -6.15 -4.76 -12.19
CA SER A 76 -7.36 -3.94 -12.25
C SER A 76 -8.63 -4.76 -12.02
N THR A 77 -8.63 -6.02 -12.46
CA THR A 77 -9.76 -6.94 -12.26
C THR A 77 -9.94 -7.27 -10.77
N LYS A 78 -8.84 -7.59 -10.08
CA LYS A 78 -8.89 -7.86 -8.64
C LYS A 78 -9.31 -6.63 -7.86
N ARG A 79 -8.84 -5.46 -8.28
CA ARG A 79 -9.22 -4.20 -7.64
C ARG A 79 -10.72 -3.95 -7.77
N ALA A 80 -11.29 -4.19 -8.96
CA ALA A 80 -12.72 -4.03 -9.18
C ALA A 80 -13.53 -4.95 -8.26
N LEU A 81 -13.10 -6.20 -8.14
CA LEU A 81 -13.75 -7.17 -7.24
C LEU A 81 -13.64 -6.72 -5.78
N ARG A 82 -12.46 -6.25 -5.37
CA ARG A 82 -12.25 -5.78 -4.00
C ARG A 82 -13.15 -4.58 -3.68
N VAL A 83 -13.32 -3.66 -4.62
CA VAL A 83 -14.20 -2.50 -4.43
C VAL A 83 -15.63 -2.93 -4.17
N HIS A 84 -16.12 -3.94 -4.91
CA HIS A 84 -17.46 -4.51 -4.65
C HIS A 84 -17.55 -5.10 -3.25
N MET A 85 -16.52 -5.84 -2.83
CA MET A 85 -16.50 -6.43 -1.49
C MET A 85 -16.47 -5.37 -0.39
N GLU A 86 -15.72 -4.29 -0.59
CA GLU A 86 -15.66 -3.20 0.37
C GLU A 86 -17.00 -2.49 0.54
N SER A 87 -17.84 -2.50 -0.48
CA SER A 87 -19.17 -1.89 -0.43
C SER A 87 -20.20 -2.73 0.30
N CYS A 88 -19.90 -3.99 0.57
CA CYS A 88 -20.84 -4.90 1.22
C CYS A 88 -20.98 -4.61 2.71
N THR A 89 -22.19 -4.77 3.23
CA THR A 89 -22.40 -4.84 4.68
C THR A 89 -21.89 -6.18 5.20
N ALA A 90 -21.70 -6.28 6.51
CA ALA A 90 -21.28 -7.54 7.14
C ALA A 90 -22.28 -8.67 6.84
N GLN A 91 -23.57 -8.34 6.84
CA GLN A 91 -24.62 -9.32 6.57
C GLN A 91 -24.56 -9.81 5.12
N GLU A 92 -24.36 -8.88 4.18
CA GLU A 92 -24.21 -9.22 2.76
C GLU A 92 -22.95 -10.07 2.53
N ALA A 93 -21.85 -9.71 3.17
CA ALA A 93 -20.61 -10.46 3.07
C ALA A 93 -20.79 -11.90 3.57
N ALA A 94 -21.48 -12.06 4.70
CA ALA A 94 -21.75 -13.40 5.25
C ALA A 94 -22.56 -14.27 4.27
N ALA A 95 -23.51 -13.66 3.56
CA ALA A 95 -24.31 -14.37 2.56
C ALA A 95 -23.49 -14.71 1.32
N LEU A 96 -22.51 -13.88 0.95
CA LEU A 96 -21.70 -14.08 -0.25
C LEU A 96 -20.60 -15.12 -0.08
N ILE A 97 -20.05 -15.29 1.11
CA ILE A 97 -18.92 -16.19 1.34
C ILE A 97 -19.16 -17.60 0.80
N PRO A 98 -20.24 -18.30 1.17
CA PRO A 98 -20.47 -19.66 0.66
C PRO A 98 -20.68 -19.70 -0.85
N VAL A 99 -21.27 -18.66 -1.43
CA VAL A 99 -21.46 -18.55 -2.88
C VAL A 99 -20.10 -18.43 -3.58
N ILE A 100 -19.25 -17.55 -3.08
CA ILE A 100 -17.90 -17.35 -3.64
C ILE A 100 -17.07 -18.63 -3.54
N GLU A 101 -17.12 -19.30 -2.39
CA GLU A 101 -16.41 -20.57 -2.20
C GLU A 101 -16.83 -21.61 -3.22
N THR A 102 -18.13 -21.74 -3.46
CA THR A 102 -18.67 -22.69 -4.42
C THR A 102 -18.25 -22.36 -5.85
N ILE A 103 -18.35 -21.10 -6.22
CA ILE A 103 -17.95 -20.63 -7.56
C ILE A 103 -16.47 -20.86 -7.79
N LEU A 104 -15.63 -20.49 -6.83
CA LEU A 104 -14.18 -20.68 -6.93
C LEU A 104 -13.82 -22.15 -7.07
N LYS A 105 -14.44 -23.02 -6.29
CA LYS A 105 -14.22 -24.45 -6.37
C LYS A 105 -14.56 -24.98 -7.77
N THR A 106 -15.68 -24.54 -8.33
CA THR A 106 -16.11 -24.93 -9.67
C THR A 106 -15.13 -24.47 -10.74
N ILE A 107 -14.68 -23.21 -10.68
CA ILE A 107 -13.73 -22.66 -11.64
C ILE A 107 -12.39 -23.39 -11.56
N ARG A 108 -11.89 -23.63 -10.35
CA ARG A 108 -10.60 -24.30 -10.14
C ARG A 108 -10.62 -25.74 -10.60
N THR A 109 -11.71 -26.45 -10.37
CA THR A 109 -11.89 -27.83 -10.85
C THR A 109 -11.88 -27.86 -12.37
N LYS A 110 -12.59 -26.92 -13.01
CA LYS A 110 -12.66 -26.82 -14.45
C LYS A 110 -11.30 -26.51 -15.08
N ASN A 111 -10.51 -25.66 -14.41
CA ASN A 111 -9.19 -25.28 -14.91
C ASN A 111 -8.13 -26.36 -14.73
N THR A 112 -8.36 -27.35 -13.88
CA THR A 112 -7.42 -28.46 -13.63
C THR A 112 -7.71 -29.70 -14.47
N GLU A 113 -8.81 -29.71 -15.21
CA GLU A 113 -9.09 -30.80 -16.12
C GLU A 113 -8.18 -30.75 -17.34
N PRO A 114 -7.59 -31.88 -17.76
CA PRO A 114 -6.73 -31.94 -18.95
C PRO A 114 -7.44 -31.65 -20.25
#